data_ba5232a990df277e83a865f57e822723
#
_entry.id   ba5232a990df277e83a865f57e822723
#
_cell.length_a   1.000
_cell.length_b   1.000
_cell.length_c   1.000
_cell.angle_alpha   90.00
_cell.angle_beta   90.00
_cell.angle_gamma   90.00
#
_symmetry.space_group_name_H-M   'P 1'
#
loop_
_entity.id
_entity.type
_entity.pdbx_description
1 polymer ?
#
loop_
_entity_poly.entity_id
_entity_poly.type
_entity_poly.pdbx_seq_one_letter_code
_entity_poly.pdbx_strand_id
1 'polypeptide(L)'
;MEQNTLKRRGVGLTGVDKQRSFGGYTLFCPLTSDKAHLIDIDGTEVHSWKLPGRVGRHARILPNGNLAVNTLRRSGLQTKSGNPHPFPFFNKYGGGIMSELDPDGKVVRQFTDPLGHHDQHHYGDGRLLYTALEALSLHESAKIIGGVPGSEIDGITYTDTINEVDEHGQLVWQWKVSERLPREEFPLQPHYTREHYPLINSVLPMRDGKHILASMRSVSAVVIIEKSTGDIVWKLGPEVLAQQHNATELENGNVLIFDNGAFRNGESITYTRAIEVDRATKNIVWEYRDRSQMLYFFTPFMGSAQRLANGNTLLCESAFGRVFEVTQDGYICWEYINPHFAPYHDKMTAEIFPGESNALFRAYRYDLEEIPWLKQKLEASGTFGLAT
;
A
#
# COMPACT_ATOMS: atom_id res chain seq x y z
N MET A 1 -22.94 1.77 12.84
CA MET A 1 -22.21 0.65 13.48
C MET A 1 -21.05 1.23 14.24
N GLU A 2 -20.88 0.92 15.51
CA GLU A 2 -19.72 1.35 16.27
C GLU A 2 -18.50 0.52 15.89
N GLN A 3 -17.58 1.12 15.21
CA GLN A 3 -16.40 0.48 14.63
C GLN A 3 -15.57 -0.37 15.59
N ASN A 4 -15.55 0.03 16.83
CA ASN A 4 -14.75 -0.56 17.85
C ASN A 4 -15.05 -1.89 18.36
N THR A 5 -16.31 -2.09 18.47
CA THR A 5 -16.82 -3.32 19.06
C THR A 5 -16.50 -4.50 18.17
N LEU A 6 -16.46 -4.28 16.87
CA LEU A 6 -16.27 -5.31 15.86
C LEU A 6 -14.81 -5.73 15.72
N LYS A 7 -13.88 -4.81 15.56
CA LYS A 7 -12.47 -5.14 15.35
C LYS A 7 -11.79 -5.86 16.53
N ARG A 8 -12.45 -5.89 17.70
CA ARG A 8 -11.91 -6.53 18.91
C ARG A 8 -12.63 -7.82 19.31
N ARG A 9 -13.75 -8.15 18.68
CA ARG A 9 -14.62 -9.25 19.11
C ARG A 9 -14.89 -10.34 18.08
N GLY A 10 -14.60 -10.09 16.82
CA GLY A 10 -14.91 -11.04 15.76
C GLY A 10 -13.87 -11.02 14.65
N VAL A 11 -13.90 -12.07 13.87
CA VAL A 11 -13.13 -12.22 12.62
C VAL A 11 -14.06 -12.67 11.51
N GLY A 12 -13.67 -12.51 10.28
CA GLY A 12 -14.52 -12.75 9.11
C GLY A 12 -15.48 -11.58 8.88
N LEU A 13 -16.61 -11.84 8.24
CA LEU A 13 -17.64 -10.83 8.00
C LEU A 13 -18.31 -10.45 9.34
N THR A 14 -18.21 -9.19 9.69
CA THR A 14 -18.78 -8.65 10.94
C THR A 14 -20.02 -7.80 10.70
N GLY A 15 -20.25 -7.37 9.46
CA GLY A 15 -21.45 -6.65 9.08
C GLY A 15 -21.55 -6.40 7.59
N VAL A 16 -22.76 -6.46 7.04
CA VAL A 16 -23.08 -6.13 5.65
C VAL A 16 -24.46 -5.52 5.52
N ASP A 17 -24.54 -4.41 4.84
CA ASP A 17 -25.76 -3.82 4.31
C ASP A 17 -25.69 -3.97 2.77
N LYS A 18 -26.32 -5.01 2.25
CA LYS A 18 -26.27 -5.36 0.82
C LYS A 18 -26.92 -4.30 -0.09
N GLN A 19 -27.78 -3.44 0.46
CA GLN A 19 -28.42 -2.39 -0.34
C GLN A 19 -27.49 -1.19 -0.58
N ARG A 20 -26.55 -0.95 0.34
CA ARG A 20 -25.63 0.18 0.30
C ARG A 20 -24.22 -0.18 -0.11
N SER A 21 -23.81 -1.41 0.12
CA SER A 21 -22.47 -1.86 -0.23
C SER A 21 -22.30 -2.08 -1.73
N PHE A 22 -21.09 -1.83 -2.21
CA PHE A 22 -20.65 -2.25 -3.53
C PHE A 22 -20.46 -3.76 -3.51
N GLY A 23 -21.16 -4.52 -4.26
CA GLY A 23 -20.96 -5.97 -4.36
C GLY A 23 -19.51 -6.35 -4.69
N GLY A 24 -19.30 -7.44 -5.40
CA GLY A 24 -17.98 -7.80 -5.91
C GLY A 24 -17.11 -8.58 -4.90
N TYR A 25 -15.81 -8.55 -5.14
CA TYR A 25 -14.84 -9.45 -4.52
C TYR A 25 -13.67 -8.69 -3.91
N THR A 26 -13.30 -9.03 -2.69
CA THR A 26 -12.19 -8.37 -1.98
C THR A 26 -10.95 -9.24 -1.96
N LEU A 27 -9.87 -8.71 -2.51
CA LEU A 27 -8.54 -9.30 -2.48
C LEU A 27 -7.73 -8.73 -1.31
N PHE A 28 -7.10 -9.62 -0.54
CA PHE A 28 -6.15 -9.23 0.50
C PHE A 28 -5.06 -10.29 0.71
N CYS A 29 -3.92 -9.87 1.28
CA CYS A 29 -2.79 -10.74 1.61
C CYS A 29 -2.37 -10.47 3.05
N PRO A 30 -2.49 -11.44 3.98
CA PRO A 30 -1.93 -11.30 5.32
C PRO A 30 -0.40 -11.18 5.27
N LEU A 31 0.17 -10.19 5.97
CA LEU A 31 1.62 -9.92 5.91
C LEU A 31 2.50 -11.06 6.45
N THR A 32 1.93 -11.94 7.23
CA THR A 32 2.60 -13.12 7.78
C THR A 32 2.46 -14.36 6.88
N SER A 33 1.73 -14.26 5.75
CA SER A 33 1.35 -15.40 4.91
C SER A 33 2.04 -15.39 3.54
N ASP A 34 2.05 -16.54 2.93
CA ASP A 34 2.38 -16.77 1.52
C ASP A 34 1.12 -17.11 0.71
N LYS A 35 -0.02 -16.52 1.10
CA LYS A 35 -1.30 -16.66 0.39
C LYS A 35 -1.92 -15.31 0.11
N ALA A 36 -2.59 -15.21 -1.03
CA ALA A 36 -3.56 -14.17 -1.34
C ALA A 36 -4.96 -14.78 -1.30
N HIS A 37 -5.91 -14.05 -0.74
CA HIS A 37 -7.28 -14.48 -0.56
C HIS A 37 -8.23 -13.58 -1.32
N LEU A 38 -9.20 -14.17 -2.02
CA LEU A 38 -10.30 -13.47 -2.68
C LEU A 38 -11.61 -13.93 -2.06
N ILE A 39 -12.33 -13.00 -1.43
CA ILE A 39 -13.62 -13.27 -0.79
C ILE A 39 -14.74 -12.52 -1.49
N ASP A 40 -15.96 -13.07 -1.44
CA ASP A 40 -17.17 -12.39 -1.89
C ASP A 40 -17.70 -11.40 -0.84
N ILE A 41 -18.85 -10.77 -1.14
CA ILE A 41 -19.48 -9.80 -0.24
C ILE A 41 -19.97 -10.43 1.06
N ASP A 42 -20.25 -11.71 1.08
CA ASP A 42 -20.66 -12.47 2.27
C ASP A 42 -19.45 -12.97 3.10
N GLY A 43 -18.22 -12.63 2.67
CA GLY A 43 -17.00 -13.01 3.36
C GLY A 43 -16.55 -14.44 3.09
N THR A 44 -17.16 -15.11 2.10
CA THR A 44 -16.79 -16.47 1.69
C THR A 44 -15.58 -16.43 0.77
N GLU A 45 -14.57 -17.25 1.06
CA GLU A 45 -13.41 -17.40 0.15
C GLU A 45 -13.84 -18.07 -1.14
N VAL A 46 -13.77 -17.37 -2.26
CA VAL A 46 -14.10 -17.88 -3.60
C VAL A 46 -12.88 -18.38 -4.35
N HIS A 47 -11.71 -17.86 -3.95
CA HIS A 47 -10.42 -18.27 -4.52
C HIS A 47 -9.26 -17.89 -3.61
N SER A 48 -8.13 -18.62 -3.73
CA SER A 48 -6.87 -18.23 -3.10
C SER A 48 -5.68 -18.67 -3.94
N TRP A 49 -4.61 -17.89 -3.87
CA TRP A 49 -3.33 -18.19 -4.52
C TRP A 49 -2.29 -18.57 -3.49
N LYS A 50 -1.52 -19.62 -3.76
CA LYS A 50 -0.26 -19.89 -3.08
C LYS A 50 0.83 -19.07 -3.74
N LEU A 51 1.46 -18.18 -2.99
CA LEU A 51 2.49 -17.28 -3.49
C LEU A 51 3.88 -17.95 -3.49
N PRO A 52 4.82 -17.52 -4.36
CA PRO A 52 6.18 -18.05 -4.39
C PRO A 52 6.98 -17.83 -3.09
N GLY A 53 6.53 -16.93 -2.25
CA GLY A 53 7.13 -16.60 -0.96
C GLY A 53 6.16 -15.80 -0.11
N ARG A 54 6.60 -15.38 1.10
CA ARG A 54 5.82 -14.47 1.93
C ARG A 54 5.55 -13.18 1.16
N VAL A 55 4.32 -12.67 1.27
CA VAL A 55 3.97 -11.39 0.62
C VAL A 55 4.91 -10.28 1.10
N GLY A 56 5.44 -9.51 0.18
CA GLY A 56 6.26 -8.32 0.49
C GLY A 56 5.37 -7.21 1.04
N ARG A 57 4.30 -6.91 0.32
CA ARG A 57 3.31 -5.91 0.76
C ARG A 57 1.89 -6.28 0.34
N HIS A 58 1.57 -6.26 -0.96
CA HIS A 58 0.22 -6.46 -1.46
C HIS A 58 0.21 -7.17 -2.80
N ALA A 59 -0.99 -7.59 -3.22
CA ALA A 59 -1.25 -8.10 -4.56
C ALA A 59 -2.39 -7.31 -5.21
N ARG A 60 -2.45 -7.36 -6.55
CA ARG A 60 -3.53 -6.80 -7.38
C ARG A 60 -3.94 -7.78 -8.45
N ILE A 61 -5.23 -7.83 -8.78
CA ILE A 61 -5.70 -8.48 -10.01
C ILE A 61 -5.48 -7.50 -11.17
N LEU A 62 -4.87 -7.99 -12.24
CA LEU A 62 -4.62 -7.25 -13.47
C LEU A 62 -5.80 -7.36 -14.43
N PRO A 63 -5.92 -6.49 -15.44
CA PRO A 63 -7.03 -6.57 -16.42
C PRO A 63 -7.12 -7.89 -17.18
N ASN A 64 -6.00 -8.63 -17.31
CA ASN A 64 -5.98 -9.97 -17.91
C ASN A 64 -6.42 -11.08 -16.91
N GLY A 65 -6.78 -10.73 -15.68
CA GLY A 65 -7.18 -11.66 -14.63
C GLY A 65 -6.03 -12.28 -13.84
N ASN A 66 -4.78 -12.03 -14.18
CA ASN A 66 -3.63 -12.51 -13.44
C ASN A 66 -3.43 -11.73 -12.13
N LEU A 67 -2.74 -12.34 -11.18
CA LEU A 67 -2.37 -11.71 -9.90
C LEU A 67 -0.97 -11.14 -10.00
N ALA A 68 -0.84 -9.81 -9.89
CA ALA A 68 0.43 -9.14 -9.66
C ALA A 68 0.74 -9.11 -8.17
N VAL A 69 1.92 -9.56 -7.76
CA VAL A 69 2.31 -9.63 -6.34
C VAL A 69 3.80 -9.41 -6.17
N ASN A 70 4.19 -8.75 -5.08
CA ASN A 70 5.57 -8.75 -4.64
C ASN A 70 5.76 -9.71 -3.47
N THR A 71 6.88 -10.44 -3.47
CA THR A 71 7.20 -11.41 -2.44
C THR A 71 8.64 -11.24 -1.95
N LEU A 72 8.88 -11.71 -0.73
CA LEU A 72 10.21 -11.76 -0.12
C LEU A 72 10.87 -13.11 -0.39
N ARG A 73 12.19 -13.09 -0.59
CA ARG A 73 12.98 -14.32 -0.56
C ARG A 73 12.97 -14.93 0.84
N ARG A 74 12.85 -16.27 0.94
CA ARG A 74 12.87 -17.00 2.21
C ARG A 74 14.18 -16.84 3.00
N SER A 75 15.28 -16.52 2.34
CA SER A 75 16.63 -16.42 2.94
C SER A 75 17.03 -15.01 3.39
N GLY A 76 16.10 -14.06 3.42
CA GLY A 76 16.43 -12.64 3.62
C GLY A 76 17.21 -12.06 2.44
N LEU A 77 17.28 -10.73 2.36
CA LEU A 77 18.16 -10.07 1.39
C LEU A 77 19.60 -10.22 1.89
N GLN A 78 20.41 -10.87 1.06
CA GLN A 78 21.85 -10.86 1.23
C GLN A 78 22.43 -9.80 0.28
N THR A 79 23.42 -9.07 0.74
CA THR A 79 24.26 -8.26 -0.13
C THR A 79 24.93 -9.17 -1.17
N LYS A 80 25.52 -8.60 -2.22
CA LYS A 80 26.31 -9.38 -3.21
C LYS A 80 27.41 -10.26 -2.57
N SER A 81 27.86 -9.91 -1.37
CA SER A 81 28.83 -10.67 -0.56
C SER A 81 28.19 -11.75 0.33
N GLY A 82 26.87 -11.95 0.27
CA GLY A 82 26.18 -12.95 1.10
C GLY A 82 25.83 -12.51 2.52
N ASN A 83 26.18 -11.28 2.91
CA ASN A 83 25.83 -10.75 4.23
C ASN A 83 24.37 -10.28 4.30
N PRO A 84 23.74 -10.27 5.49
CA PRO A 84 22.44 -9.65 5.69
C PRO A 84 22.45 -8.19 5.23
N HIS A 85 21.32 -7.71 4.70
CA HIS A 85 21.19 -6.30 4.37
C HIS A 85 21.36 -5.46 5.65
N PRO A 86 22.19 -4.40 5.63
CA PRO A 86 22.48 -3.61 6.83
C PRO A 86 21.28 -2.84 7.37
N PHE A 87 20.24 -2.57 6.53
CA PHE A 87 19.03 -1.90 6.98
C PHE A 87 18.10 -2.89 7.72
N PRO A 88 17.97 -2.79 9.07
CA PRO A 88 17.33 -3.81 9.87
C PRO A 88 15.87 -4.11 9.49
N PHE A 89 15.10 -3.07 9.15
CA PHE A 89 13.69 -3.23 8.79
C PHE A 89 13.44 -3.66 7.35
N PHE A 90 14.48 -3.79 6.52
CA PHE A 90 14.29 -4.15 5.12
C PHE A 90 13.62 -5.51 4.95
N ASN A 91 13.95 -6.48 5.78
CA ASN A 91 13.30 -7.80 5.78
C ASN A 91 11.81 -7.73 6.10
N LYS A 92 11.37 -6.69 6.80
CA LYS A 92 9.97 -6.47 7.13
C LYS A 92 9.17 -5.95 5.94
N TYR A 93 9.70 -5.01 5.14
CA TYR A 93 8.98 -4.35 4.07
C TYR A 93 9.61 -4.47 2.67
N GLY A 94 10.64 -5.24 2.53
CA GLY A 94 11.17 -5.63 1.24
C GLY A 94 10.13 -6.39 0.41
N GLY A 95 10.31 -6.41 -0.88
CA GLY A 95 9.38 -7.04 -1.82
C GLY A 95 10.02 -7.16 -3.19
N GLY A 96 11.30 -7.53 -3.22
CA GLY A 96 12.15 -7.49 -4.40
C GLY A 96 11.89 -8.57 -5.44
N ILE A 97 10.95 -9.49 -5.22
CA ILE A 97 10.49 -10.47 -6.23
C ILE A 97 9.09 -10.04 -6.65
N MET A 98 8.97 -9.46 -7.83
CA MET A 98 7.73 -8.96 -8.41
C MET A 98 7.26 -9.95 -9.47
N SER A 99 6.13 -10.60 -9.21
CA SER A 99 5.63 -11.71 -10.02
C SER A 99 4.22 -11.43 -10.53
N GLU A 100 3.93 -11.99 -11.69
CA GLU A 100 2.59 -12.16 -12.23
C GLU A 100 2.26 -13.65 -12.21
N LEU A 101 1.14 -14.00 -11.58
CA LEU A 101 0.65 -15.38 -11.47
C LEU A 101 -0.66 -15.49 -12.22
N ASP A 102 -0.83 -16.63 -12.93
CA ASP A 102 -2.14 -16.97 -13.48
C ASP A 102 -3.16 -17.34 -12.35
N PRO A 103 -4.43 -17.56 -12.69
CA PRO A 103 -5.43 -17.95 -11.68
C PRO A 103 -5.10 -19.26 -10.95
N ASP A 104 -4.34 -20.16 -11.55
CA ASP A 104 -3.93 -21.42 -10.93
C ASP A 104 -2.68 -21.27 -10.02
N GLY A 105 -2.13 -20.05 -9.91
CA GLY A 105 -0.97 -19.73 -9.08
C GLY A 105 0.38 -20.02 -9.74
N LYS A 106 0.41 -20.32 -11.04
CA LYS A 106 1.64 -20.49 -11.80
C LYS A 106 2.24 -19.13 -12.13
N VAL A 107 3.52 -18.95 -11.85
CA VAL A 107 4.27 -17.76 -12.23
C VAL A 107 4.40 -17.71 -13.76
N VAL A 108 3.78 -16.71 -14.37
CA VAL A 108 3.85 -16.45 -15.83
C VAL A 108 4.90 -15.42 -16.17
N ARG A 109 5.23 -14.54 -15.21
CA ARG A 109 6.27 -13.55 -15.35
C ARG A 109 6.87 -13.21 -13.98
N GLN A 110 8.18 -12.91 -13.96
CA GLN A 110 8.87 -12.50 -12.75
C GLN A 110 10.00 -11.52 -13.06
N PHE A 111 10.08 -10.47 -12.28
CA PHE A 111 11.22 -9.55 -12.22
C PHE A 111 11.80 -9.55 -10.80
N THR A 112 13.11 -9.38 -10.68
CA THR A 112 13.77 -9.38 -9.38
C THR A 112 14.74 -8.20 -9.26
N ASP A 113 14.48 -7.33 -8.28
CA ASP A 113 15.41 -6.35 -7.77
C ASP A 113 15.55 -6.56 -6.26
N PRO A 114 16.74 -6.98 -5.76
CA PRO A 114 16.94 -7.23 -4.33
C PRO A 114 16.66 -6.02 -3.44
N LEU A 115 16.72 -4.81 -3.98
CA LEU A 115 16.46 -3.56 -3.27
C LEU A 115 15.01 -3.07 -3.41
N GLY A 116 14.18 -3.78 -4.18
CA GLY A 116 12.75 -3.47 -4.35
C GLY A 116 11.99 -3.54 -3.03
N HIS A 117 11.12 -2.56 -2.80
CA HIS A 117 10.30 -2.49 -1.57
C HIS A 117 8.95 -1.82 -1.82
N HIS A 118 8.10 -1.85 -0.80
CA HIS A 118 6.79 -1.21 -0.66
C HIS A 118 5.84 -1.37 -1.85
N ASP A 119 6.08 -0.75 -3.00
CA ASP A 119 5.06 -0.66 -4.05
C ASP A 119 5.56 -1.04 -5.44
N GLN A 120 4.61 -1.54 -6.23
CA GLN A 120 4.81 -1.94 -7.61
C GLN A 120 3.53 -1.71 -8.40
N HIS A 121 3.66 -1.34 -9.66
CA HIS A 121 2.57 -1.25 -10.61
C HIS A 121 2.94 -1.98 -11.90
N HIS A 122 2.18 -3.04 -12.21
CA HIS A 122 2.31 -3.77 -13.46
C HIS A 122 1.43 -3.14 -14.53
N TYR A 123 2.03 -2.72 -15.63
CA TYR A 123 1.30 -2.27 -16.81
C TYR A 123 0.79 -3.47 -17.61
N GLY A 124 -0.30 -3.30 -18.33
CA GLY A 124 -0.86 -4.37 -19.16
C GLY A 124 0.03 -4.83 -20.32
N ASP A 125 1.03 -4.01 -20.69
CA ASP A 125 2.01 -4.28 -21.76
C ASP A 125 3.30 -4.95 -21.25
N GLY A 126 3.35 -5.30 -20.00
CA GLY A 126 4.50 -5.97 -19.39
C GLY A 126 5.54 -5.06 -18.78
N ARG A 127 5.43 -3.74 -18.87
CA ARG A 127 6.26 -2.81 -18.08
C ARG A 127 5.93 -2.90 -16.61
N LEU A 128 6.89 -2.52 -15.78
CA LEU A 128 6.76 -2.51 -14.33
C LEU A 128 7.35 -1.23 -13.76
N LEU A 129 6.55 -0.52 -12.95
CA LEU A 129 6.98 0.61 -12.12
C LEU A 129 7.11 0.13 -10.67
N TYR A 130 8.22 0.44 -9.99
CA TYR A 130 8.42 0.00 -8.61
C TYR A 130 9.37 0.92 -7.85
N THR A 131 9.37 0.79 -6.52
CA THR A 131 10.31 1.50 -5.64
C THR A 131 11.46 0.60 -5.22
N ALA A 132 12.66 1.16 -5.13
CA ALA A 132 13.85 0.46 -4.64
C ALA A 132 14.72 1.37 -3.75
N LEU A 133 15.60 0.76 -2.95
CA LEU A 133 16.53 1.48 -2.07
C LEU A 133 17.82 1.87 -2.80
N GLU A 134 18.37 3.02 -2.40
CA GLU A 134 19.71 3.48 -2.73
C GLU A 134 20.42 3.89 -1.43
N ALA A 135 21.67 3.45 -1.24
CA ALA A 135 22.49 3.92 -0.12
C ALA A 135 23.15 5.26 -0.48
N LEU A 136 22.97 6.28 0.34
CA LEU A 136 23.71 7.53 0.18
C LEU A 136 25.16 7.37 0.66
N SER A 137 26.07 8.20 0.15
CA SER A 137 27.40 8.34 0.74
C SER A 137 27.32 8.97 2.14
N LEU A 138 28.36 8.82 2.96
CA LEU A 138 28.44 9.50 4.26
C LEU A 138 28.25 11.00 4.14
N HIS A 139 28.83 11.63 3.10
CA HIS A 139 28.73 13.05 2.84
C HIS A 139 27.28 13.47 2.52
N GLU A 140 26.58 12.68 1.70
CA GLU A 140 25.18 12.97 1.35
C GLU A 140 24.21 12.65 2.50
N SER A 141 24.48 11.63 3.30
CA SER A 141 23.71 11.28 4.48
C SER A 141 23.74 12.40 5.54
N ALA A 142 24.90 13.04 5.72
CA ALA A 142 25.06 14.17 6.62
C ALA A 142 24.22 15.41 6.25
N LYS A 143 23.77 15.51 5.00
CA LYS A 143 22.94 16.62 4.49
C LYS A 143 21.44 16.41 4.70
N ILE A 144 21.02 15.29 5.24
CA ILE A 144 19.58 15.04 5.52
C ILE A 144 19.13 16.01 6.61
N ILE A 145 18.05 16.72 6.32
CA ILE A 145 17.47 17.74 7.21
C ILE A 145 16.35 17.10 8.04
N GLY A 146 16.28 17.49 9.31
CA GLY A 146 15.27 16.97 10.26
C GLY A 146 15.62 15.57 10.79
N GLY A 147 14.62 14.88 11.34
CA GLY A 147 14.78 13.58 11.97
C GLY A 147 15.66 13.58 13.22
N VAL A 148 15.99 12.41 13.73
CA VAL A 148 16.82 12.21 14.91
C VAL A 148 18.30 12.09 14.47
N PRO A 149 19.17 13.07 14.76
CA PRO A 149 20.58 12.99 14.39
C PRO A 149 21.29 11.79 15.03
N GLY A 150 22.16 11.12 14.26
CA GLY A 150 22.93 9.96 14.72
C GLY A 150 22.14 8.65 14.69
N SER A 151 20.95 8.64 14.10
CA SER A 151 20.13 7.44 13.90
C SER A 151 20.30 6.81 12.51
N GLU A 152 21.27 7.29 11.74
CA GLU A 152 21.70 6.68 10.49
C GLU A 152 22.33 5.30 10.75
N ILE A 153 22.29 4.39 9.78
CA ILE A 153 22.93 3.08 9.91
C ILE A 153 24.41 3.20 9.52
N ASP A 154 25.30 3.12 10.49
CA ASP A 154 26.75 3.32 10.30
C ASP A 154 27.06 4.66 9.60
N GLY A 155 26.28 5.71 9.90
CA GLY A 155 26.38 7.02 9.29
C GLY A 155 25.75 7.12 7.89
N ILE A 156 25.11 6.07 7.40
CA ILE A 156 24.47 6.01 6.07
C ILE A 156 22.96 6.11 6.20
N THR A 157 22.38 7.00 5.41
CA THR A 157 20.95 7.06 5.14
C THR A 157 20.65 6.29 3.86
N TYR A 158 19.64 5.42 3.90
CA TYR A 158 19.08 4.84 2.70
C TYR A 158 18.01 5.77 2.13
N THR A 159 17.95 5.88 0.80
CA THR A 159 16.96 6.69 0.11
C THR A 159 16.25 5.86 -0.96
N ASP A 160 15.28 6.46 -1.64
CA ASP A 160 14.45 5.75 -2.58
C ASP A 160 14.78 6.10 -4.03
N THR A 161 14.54 5.14 -4.90
CA THR A 161 14.41 5.33 -6.35
C THR A 161 13.05 4.85 -6.80
N ILE A 162 12.49 5.49 -7.83
CA ILE A 162 11.34 5.01 -8.58
C ILE A 162 11.86 4.56 -9.93
N ASN A 163 11.67 3.29 -10.24
CA ASN A 163 12.22 2.64 -11.43
C ASN A 163 11.09 2.15 -12.33
N GLU A 164 11.22 2.34 -13.63
CA GLU A 164 10.38 1.69 -14.63
C GLU A 164 11.25 0.80 -15.50
N VAL A 165 10.84 -0.46 -15.64
CA VAL A 165 11.49 -1.43 -16.53
C VAL A 165 10.50 -1.87 -17.62
N ASP A 166 11.05 -2.23 -18.79
CA ASP A 166 10.28 -2.79 -19.90
C ASP A 166 9.89 -4.27 -19.67
N GLU A 167 9.26 -4.87 -20.65
CA GLU A 167 8.86 -6.28 -20.64
C GLU A 167 10.04 -7.25 -20.55
N HIS A 168 11.26 -6.79 -20.89
CA HIS A 168 12.50 -7.57 -20.78
C HIS A 168 13.26 -7.32 -19.49
N GLY A 169 12.75 -6.44 -18.60
CA GLY A 169 13.39 -6.06 -17.35
C GLY A 169 14.52 -5.05 -17.52
N GLN A 170 14.60 -4.37 -18.68
CA GLN A 170 15.58 -3.29 -18.90
C GLN A 170 15.04 -1.99 -18.31
N LEU A 171 15.92 -1.26 -17.58
CA LEU A 171 15.57 0.04 -17.01
C LEU A 171 15.34 1.06 -18.14
N VAL A 172 14.12 1.59 -18.24
CA VAL A 172 13.72 2.58 -19.26
C VAL A 172 13.49 3.97 -18.67
N TRP A 173 13.23 4.06 -17.37
CA TRP A 173 13.11 5.34 -16.67
C TRP A 173 13.45 5.17 -15.19
N GLN A 174 14.07 6.18 -14.61
CA GLN A 174 14.42 6.22 -13.19
C GLN A 174 14.32 7.64 -12.64
N TRP A 175 13.76 7.74 -11.43
CA TRP A 175 13.77 8.95 -10.64
C TRP A 175 14.44 8.66 -9.30
N LYS A 176 15.49 9.41 -8.97
CA LYS A 176 16.26 9.23 -7.75
C LYS A 176 16.01 10.36 -6.78
N VAL A 177 15.62 10.03 -5.56
CA VAL A 177 15.49 11.00 -4.46
C VAL A 177 16.79 11.75 -4.24
N SER A 178 17.92 11.04 -4.27
CA SER A 178 19.26 11.64 -4.06
C SER A 178 19.59 12.81 -5.01
N GLU A 179 19.05 12.78 -6.22
CA GLU A 179 19.32 13.75 -7.28
C GLU A 179 18.20 14.78 -7.48
N ARG A 180 16.95 14.45 -7.10
CA ARG A 180 15.76 15.19 -7.53
C ARG A 180 14.94 15.81 -6.39
N LEU A 181 15.04 15.27 -5.16
CA LEU A 181 14.23 15.76 -4.05
C LEU A 181 14.96 16.91 -3.33
N PRO A 182 14.43 18.16 -3.34
CA PRO A 182 15.04 19.28 -2.62
C PRO A 182 14.87 19.09 -1.11
N ARG A 183 15.95 18.79 -0.39
CA ARG A 183 15.93 18.41 1.04
C ARG A 183 15.36 19.49 1.94
N GLU A 184 15.56 20.74 1.57
CA GLU A 184 15.05 21.93 2.28
C GLU A 184 13.52 21.99 2.30
N GLU A 185 12.89 21.49 1.23
CA GLU A 185 11.44 21.47 1.10
C GLU A 185 10.79 20.22 1.70
N PHE A 186 11.57 19.16 1.92
CA PHE A 186 11.12 17.87 2.41
C PHE A 186 11.93 17.39 3.62
N PRO A 187 11.97 18.16 4.73
CA PRO A 187 12.68 17.71 5.93
C PRO A 187 11.97 16.48 6.55
N LEU A 188 12.76 15.56 7.11
CA LEU A 188 12.21 14.50 7.94
C LEU A 188 11.45 15.10 9.14
N GLN A 189 10.31 14.49 9.45
CA GLN A 189 9.60 14.85 10.68
C GLN A 189 10.49 14.54 11.90
N PRO A 190 10.42 15.34 12.98
CA PRO A 190 11.40 15.30 14.09
C PRO A 190 11.55 13.95 14.79
N HIS A 191 10.52 13.13 14.78
CA HIS A 191 10.50 11.82 15.45
C HIS A 191 11.03 10.66 14.60
N TYR A 192 11.32 10.89 13.30
CA TYR A 192 11.85 9.85 12.43
C TYR A 192 13.34 9.63 12.62
N THR A 193 13.74 8.36 12.52
CA THR A 193 15.15 8.00 12.34
C THR A 193 15.62 8.39 10.95
N ARG A 194 16.90 8.71 10.80
CA ARG A 194 17.53 9.05 9.52
C ARG A 194 17.98 7.84 8.71
N GLU A 195 17.59 6.65 9.12
CA GLU A 195 17.94 5.42 8.43
C GLU A 195 17.32 5.31 7.03
N HIS A 196 16.12 5.91 6.83
CA HIS A 196 15.41 5.88 5.54
C HIS A 196 14.71 7.21 5.23
N TYR A 197 15.07 7.82 4.10
CA TYR A 197 14.58 9.12 3.63
C TYR A 197 14.18 9.07 2.15
N PRO A 198 13.01 9.55 1.71
CA PRO A 198 11.85 10.01 2.48
C PRO A 198 10.84 8.90 2.78
N LEU A 199 11.18 7.65 2.48
CA LEU A 199 10.37 6.45 2.54
C LEU A 199 9.14 6.53 1.62
N ILE A 200 9.36 6.25 0.32
CA ILE A 200 8.28 6.16 -0.66
C ILE A 200 7.51 4.85 -0.44
N ASN A 201 6.24 4.95 -0.07
CA ASN A 201 5.39 3.82 0.26
C ASN A 201 4.27 3.53 -0.75
N SER A 202 4.07 4.41 -1.71
CA SER A 202 3.23 4.14 -2.87
C SER A 202 3.66 4.92 -4.10
N VAL A 203 3.56 4.28 -5.26
CA VAL A 203 3.78 4.85 -6.58
C VAL A 203 2.67 4.41 -7.53
N LEU A 204 2.16 5.34 -8.30
CA LEU A 204 1.11 5.09 -9.28
C LEU A 204 1.38 5.89 -10.55
N PRO A 205 1.44 5.26 -11.74
CA PRO A 205 1.40 6.01 -12.98
C PRO A 205 0.02 6.66 -13.11
N MET A 206 0.00 7.96 -13.41
CA MET A 206 -1.25 8.69 -13.59
C MET A 206 -1.87 8.37 -14.96
N ARG A 207 -3.17 8.59 -15.08
CA ARG A 207 -3.97 8.25 -16.27
C ARG A 207 -3.51 8.94 -17.54
N ASP A 208 -2.87 10.08 -17.43
CA ASP A 208 -2.31 10.82 -18.58
C ASP A 208 -1.05 10.17 -19.18
N GLY A 209 -0.50 9.14 -18.51
CA GLY A 209 0.71 8.44 -18.92
C GLY A 209 2.01 9.25 -18.80
N LYS A 210 1.93 10.51 -18.32
CA LYS A 210 3.04 11.45 -18.27
C LYS A 210 3.55 11.69 -16.85
N HIS A 211 2.74 11.44 -15.86
CA HIS A 211 3.04 11.73 -14.46
C HIS A 211 3.06 10.47 -13.60
N ILE A 212 3.79 10.55 -12.49
CA ILE A 212 3.81 9.56 -11.42
C ILE A 212 3.33 10.24 -10.14
N LEU A 213 2.34 9.65 -9.49
CA LEU A 213 1.89 10.02 -8.15
C LEU A 213 2.67 9.20 -7.13
N ALA A 214 3.35 9.85 -6.17
CA ALA A 214 4.16 9.19 -5.15
C ALA A 214 3.82 9.69 -3.75
N SER A 215 3.76 8.76 -2.78
CA SER A 215 3.55 9.06 -1.35
C SER A 215 4.84 8.83 -0.59
N MET A 216 5.32 9.86 0.11
CA MET A 216 6.57 9.93 0.86
C MET A 216 6.26 10.02 2.36
N ARG A 217 6.35 8.90 3.06
CA ARG A 217 5.84 8.77 4.44
C ARG A 217 6.60 9.63 5.45
N SER A 218 7.94 9.53 5.46
CA SER A 218 8.75 10.12 6.55
C SER A 218 8.80 11.64 6.54
N VAL A 219 8.42 12.23 5.40
CA VAL A 219 8.30 13.69 5.22
C VAL A 219 6.84 14.14 5.14
N SER A 220 5.88 13.22 5.31
CA SER A 220 4.43 13.49 5.26
C SER A 220 4.02 14.24 3.98
N ALA A 221 4.44 13.76 2.82
CA ALA A 221 4.15 14.42 1.55
C ALA A 221 3.64 13.45 0.48
N VAL A 222 2.73 13.95 -0.36
CA VAL A 222 2.33 13.32 -1.63
C VAL A 222 2.73 14.27 -2.74
N VAL A 223 3.38 13.73 -3.78
CA VAL A 223 3.88 14.52 -4.91
C VAL A 223 3.44 13.94 -6.24
N ILE A 224 3.35 14.80 -7.26
CA ILE A 224 3.21 14.41 -8.66
C ILE A 224 4.50 14.79 -9.37
N ILE A 225 5.12 13.81 -10.02
CA ILE A 225 6.39 13.92 -10.74
C ILE A 225 6.10 13.84 -12.24
N GLU A 226 6.56 14.82 -13.00
CA GLU A 226 6.53 14.77 -14.47
C GLU A 226 7.66 13.86 -14.98
N LYS A 227 7.32 12.81 -15.73
CA LYS A 227 8.32 11.81 -16.19
C LYS A 227 9.36 12.38 -17.13
N SER A 228 8.98 13.33 -17.98
CA SER A 228 9.87 13.88 -19.01
C SER A 228 10.99 14.74 -18.44
N THR A 229 10.74 15.49 -17.38
CA THR A 229 11.69 16.42 -16.75
C THR A 229 12.24 15.88 -15.42
N GLY A 230 11.48 15.04 -14.73
CA GLY A 230 11.74 14.61 -13.37
C GLY A 230 11.34 15.64 -12.30
N ASP A 231 10.66 16.72 -12.69
CA ASP A 231 10.27 17.79 -11.79
C ASP A 231 9.03 17.39 -10.96
N ILE A 232 8.97 17.88 -9.72
CA ILE A 232 7.78 17.81 -8.89
C ILE A 232 6.86 18.96 -9.29
N VAL A 233 5.74 18.64 -9.95
CA VAL A 233 4.78 19.62 -10.46
C VAL A 233 3.61 19.87 -9.52
N TRP A 234 3.44 19.04 -8.49
CA TRP A 234 2.43 19.19 -7.45
C TRP A 234 2.91 18.57 -6.15
N LYS A 235 2.54 19.19 -5.02
CA LYS A 235 2.86 18.73 -3.66
C LYS A 235 1.73 19.03 -2.70
N LEU A 236 1.42 18.06 -1.82
CA LEU A 236 0.64 18.23 -0.61
C LEU A 236 1.52 17.75 0.56
N GLY A 237 1.70 18.57 1.59
CA GLY A 237 2.71 18.36 2.61
C GLY A 237 2.16 18.17 4.04
N PRO A 238 3.05 18.32 5.04
CA PRO A 238 2.73 18.07 6.45
C PRO A 238 1.76 19.09 7.07
N GLU A 239 1.41 20.14 6.36
CA GLU A 239 0.33 21.05 6.71
C GLU A 239 -1.06 20.38 6.67
N VAL A 240 -1.20 19.30 5.89
CA VAL A 240 -2.43 18.52 5.74
C VAL A 240 -2.23 17.08 6.18
N LEU A 241 -1.09 16.48 5.81
CA LEU A 241 -0.82 15.04 5.92
C LEU A 241 0.00 14.69 7.18
N ALA A 242 -0.18 13.45 7.64
CA ALA A 242 0.63 12.89 8.71
C ALA A 242 0.91 11.40 8.45
N GLN A 243 2.10 11.11 7.90
CA GLN A 243 2.61 9.76 7.63
C GLN A 243 1.70 8.89 6.74
N GLN A 244 1.09 9.51 5.76
CA GLN A 244 0.10 8.93 4.86
C GLN A 244 0.64 7.73 4.06
N HIS A 245 -0.29 6.94 3.55
CA HIS A 245 -0.05 5.84 2.60
C HIS A 245 -1.03 5.93 1.43
N ASN A 246 -0.77 5.15 0.38
CA ASN A 246 -1.70 4.88 -0.71
C ASN A 246 -2.40 6.14 -1.26
N ALA A 247 -1.68 6.95 -2.01
CA ALA A 247 -2.26 8.01 -2.81
C ALA A 247 -2.71 7.45 -4.17
N THR A 248 -3.94 7.77 -4.59
CA THR A 248 -4.51 7.33 -5.88
C THR A 248 -5.21 8.47 -6.60
N GLU A 249 -5.10 8.49 -7.93
CA GLU A 249 -5.83 9.43 -8.78
C GLU A 249 -7.26 8.94 -9.01
N LEU A 250 -8.24 9.79 -8.77
CA LEU A 250 -9.65 9.52 -9.02
C LEU A 250 -10.05 9.91 -10.48
N GLU A 251 -11.22 9.46 -10.91
CA GLU A 251 -11.72 9.75 -12.25
C GLU A 251 -11.93 11.25 -12.54
N ASN A 252 -12.28 11.99 -11.50
CA ASN A 252 -12.44 13.46 -11.58
C ASN A 252 -11.11 14.22 -11.53
N GLY A 253 -9.95 13.51 -11.47
CA GLY A 253 -8.62 14.09 -11.37
C GLY A 253 -8.17 14.48 -9.96
N ASN A 254 -9.02 14.31 -8.95
CA ASN A 254 -8.67 14.51 -7.55
C ASN A 254 -7.76 13.39 -7.04
N VAL A 255 -7.14 13.60 -5.89
CA VAL A 255 -6.27 12.62 -5.24
C VAL A 255 -6.93 12.08 -3.98
N LEU A 256 -7.14 10.77 -3.92
CA LEU A 256 -7.60 10.07 -2.72
C LEU A 256 -6.38 9.59 -1.93
N ILE A 257 -6.30 9.91 -0.63
CA ILE A 257 -5.16 9.63 0.22
C ILE A 257 -5.63 8.96 1.51
N PHE A 258 -4.93 7.90 1.91
CA PHE A 258 -5.08 7.28 3.23
C PHE A 258 -4.11 7.96 4.21
N ASP A 259 -4.62 8.89 5.02
CA ASP A 259 -3.85 9.74 5.91
C ASP A 259 -3.82 9.14 7.33
N ASN A 260 -2.74 8.44 7.66
CA ASN A 260 -2.59 7.67 8.90
C ASN A 260 -2.74 8.51 10.18
N GLY A 261 -2.28 9.76 10.16
CA GLY A 261 -2.48 10.68 11.26
C GLY A 261 -1.56 10.52 12.46
N ALA A 262 -0.58 9.62 12.39
CA ALA A 262 0.41 9.49 13.45
C ALA A 262 1.28 10.75 13.53
N PHE A 263 1.42 11.32 14.72
CA PHE A 263 2.19 12.56 14.98
C PHE A 263 1.73 13.76 14.15
N ARG A 264 0.42 13.92 13.96
CA ARG A 264 -0.14 15.08 13.26
C ARG A 264 0.18 16.36 14.00
N ASN A 265 0.74 17.33 13.29
CA ASN A 265 1.08 18.63 13.85
C ASN A 265 -0.18 19.39 14.29
N GLY A 266 -0.11 20.03 15.48
CA GLY A 266 -1.17 20.89 15.98
C GLY A 266 -2.40 20.18 16.55
N GLU A 267 -2.44 18.84 16.55
CA GLU A 267 -3.53 18.06 17.13
C GLU A 267 -3.06 17.18 18.28
N SER A 268 -3.82 17.18 19.38
CA SER A 268 -3.49 16.38 20.57
C SER A 268 -3.96 14.93 20.49
N ILE A 269 -4.84 14.61 19.54
CA ILE A 269 -5.44 13.29 19.38
C ILE A 269 -5.03 12.73 18.04
N THR A 270 -4.57 11.47 18.04
CA THR A 270 -4.23 10.75 16.81
C THR A 270 -5.46 10.02 16.25
N TYR A 271 -5.70 10.18 14.96
CA TYR A 271 -6.72 9.45 14.21
C TYR A 271 -6.29 9.25 12.77
N THR A 272 -6.77 8.18 12.15
CA THR A 272 -6.63 7.95 10.71
C THR A 272 -7.84 8.50 9.99
N ARG A 273 -7.62 9.01 8.77
CA ARG A 273 -8.68 9.43 7.87
C ARG A 273 -8.37 9.05 6.42
N ALA A 274 -9.40 8.95 5.62
CA ALA A 274 -9.26 8.99 4.17
C ALA A 274 -9.74 10.36 3.68
N ILE A 275 -8.99 10.98 2.79
CA ILE A 275 -9.32 12.30 2.24
C ILE A 275 -9.28 12.29 0.72
N GLU A 276 -10.24 12.96 0.11
CA GLU A 276 -10.18 13.33 -1.29
C GLU A 276 -9.79 14.81 -1.38
N VAL A 277 -8.74 15.08 -2.14
CA VAL A 277 -8.16 16.42 -2.29
C VAL A 277 -8.34 16.87 -3.73
N ASP A 278 -8.95 18.02 -3.90
CA ASP A 278 -8.99 18.71 -5.19
C ASP A 278 -7.56 19.12 -5.59
N ARG A 279 -7.11 18.63 -6.74
CA ARG A 279 -5.71 18.83 -7.17
C ARG A 279 -5.38 20.29 -7.47
N ALA A 280 -6.34 21.05 -7.99
CA ALA A 280 -6.10 22.44 -8.37
C ALA A 280 -6.05 23.37 -7.16
N THR A 281 -6.96 23.20 -6.20
CA THR A 281 -7.08 24.08 -5.03
C THR A 281 -6.35 23.57 -3.79
N LYS A 282 -6.01 22.27 -3.77
CA LYS A 282 -5.48 21.53 -2.61
C LYS A 282 -6.45 21.47 -1.43
N ASN A 283 -7.72 21.77 -1.62
CA ASN A 283 -8.75 21.68 -0.61
C ASN A 283 -9.20 20.23 -0.43
N ILE A 284 -9.47 19.83 0.83
CA ILE A 284 -10.14 18.57 1.11
C ILE A 284 -11.61 18.75 0.74
N VAL A 285 -12.08 17.97 -0.24
CA VAL A 285 -13.47 17.99 -0.74
C VAL A 285 -14.31 16.85 -0.19
N TRP A 286 -13.68 15.83 0.36
CA TRP A 286 -14.32 14.74 1.10
C TRP A 286 -13.38 14.20 2.17
N GLU A 287 -13.93 13.83 3.32
CA GLU A 287 -13.19 13.21 4.42
C GLU A 287 -14.04 12.12 5.08
N TYR A 288 -13.43 10.97 5.30
CA TYR A 288 -13.92 9.99 6.26
C TYR A 288 -12.95 9.86 7.43
N ARG A 289 -13.44 10.01 8.64
CA ARG A 289 -12.78 9.66 9.89
C ARG A 289 -13.79 9.16 10.91
N ASP A 290 -13.35 8.36 11.86
CA ASP A 290 -14.22 8.01 13.00
C ASP A 290 -14.41 9.25 13.88
N ARG A 291 -15.67 9.68 14.02
CA ARG A 291 -16.08 10.81 14.86
C ARG A 291 -16.72 10.36 16.17
N SER A 292 -16.67 9.06 16.49
CA SER A 292 -17.13 8.54 17.78
C SER A 292 -16.23 9.07 18.91
N GLN A 293 -16.75 9.10 20.13
CA GLN A 293 -15.98 9.52 21.30
C GLN A 293 -14.73 8.66 21.56
N MET A 294 -14.69 7.47 20.98
CA MET A 294 -13.63 6.51 21.22
C MET A 294 -12.53 6.51 20.15
N LEU A 295 -12.69 7.23 19.04
CA LEU A 295 -11.71 7.43 17.97
C LEU A 295 -11.06 6.14 17.47
N TYR A 296 -11.83 5.18 17.11
CA TYR A 296 -11.38 3.81 16.90
C TYR A 296 -10.82 3.48 15.52
N PHE A 297 -10.88 4.39 14.58
CA PHE A 297 -10.20 4.27 13.31
C PHE A 297 -8.81 4.88 13.41
N PHE A 298 -7.85 4.03 13.75
CA PHE A 298 -6.45 4.43 13.81
C PHE A 298 -5.51 3.29 13.42
N THR A 299 -4.72 3.50 12.39
CA THR A 299 -3.59 2.65 12.01
C THR A 299 -2.35 3.53 11.77
N PRO A 300 -1.30 3.41 12.63
CA PRO A 300 -0.16 4.33 12.59
C PRO A 300 0.73 4.16 11.35
N PHE A 301 0.56 3.07 10.63
CA PHE A 301 1.33 2.71 9.43
C PHE A 301 0.53 1.79 8.52
N MET A 302 0.91 1.72 7.25
CA MET A 302 0.20 0.96 6.19
C MET A 302 -1.21 1.50 5.98
N GLY A 303 -2.01 0.83 5.17
CA GLY A 303 -3.38 1.22 4.90
C GLY A 303 -3.63 1.63 3.47
N SER A 304 -4.90 1.55 3.07
CA SER A 304 -5.34 1.96 1.75
C SER A 304 -6.76 2.48 1.74
N ALA A 305 -7.03 3.33 0.77
CA ALA A 305 -8.35 3.79 0.40
C ALA A 305 -8.56 3.55 -1.10
N GLN A 306 -9.70 2.96 -1.47
CA GLN A 306 -10.10 2.75 -2.85
C GLN A 306 -11.51 3.30 -3.05
N ARG A 307 -11.68 4.26 -3.96
CA ARG A 307 -13.00 4.70 -4.40
C ARG A 307 -13.61 3.62 -5.28
N LEU A 308 -14.82 3.20 -4.95
CA LEU A 308 -15.59 2.18 -5.68
C LEU A 308 -16.52 2.83 -6.70
N ALA A 309 -16.95 2.08 -7.70
CA ALA A 309 -17.78 2.59 -8.79
C ALA A 309 -19.16 3.13 -8.34
N ASN A 310 -19.69 2.64 -7.21
CA ASN A 310 -20.93 3.18 -6.61
C ASN A 310 -20.71 4.47 -5.79
N GLY A 311 -19.49 5.00 -5.75
CA GLY A 311 -19.13 6.20 -4.99
C GLY A 311 -18.70 5.92 -3.54
N ASN A 312 -18.87 4.72 -3.02
CA ASN A 312 -18.37 4.31 -1.71
C ASN A 312 -16.85 4.25 -1.68
N THR A 313 -16.28 4.15 -0.50
CA THR A 313 -14.82 4.01 -0.33
C THR A 313 -14.51 2.77 0.51
N LEU A 314 -13.73 1.85 -0.05
CA LEU A 314 -13.14 0.74 0.69
C LEU A 314 -11.91 1.23 1.44
N LEU A 315 -11.83 0.91 2.72
CA LEU A 315 -10.74 1.30 3.61
C LEU A 315 -10.08 0.05 4.21
N CYS A 316 -8.76 0.03 4.23
CA CYS A 316 -7.98 -1.01 4.89
C CYS A 316 -7.29 -0.45 6.14
N GLU A 317 -7.81 -0.75 7.32
CA GLU A 317 -7.18 -0.46 8.61
C GLU A 317 -6.15 -1.55 8.92
N SER A 318 -5.02 -1.43 8.29
CA SER A 318 -4.06 -2.49 8.02
C SER A 318 -3.47 -3.15 9.25
N ALA A 319 -3.10 -2.38 10.28
CA ALA A 319 -2.46 -2.92 11.49
C ALA A 319 -3.35 -3.90 12.27
N PHE A 320 -4.66 -3.81 12.06
CA PHE A 320 -5.67 -4.64 12.73
C PHE A 320 -6.33 -5.66 11.79
N GLY A 321 -5.86 -5.77 10.55
CA GLY A 321 -6.43 -6.69 9.56
C GLY A 321 -7.88 -6.39 9.19
N ARG A 322 -8.35 -5.14 9.42
CA ARG A 322 -9.73 -4.74 9.18
C ARG A 322 -9.87 -4.08 7.81
N VAL A 323 -10.85 -4.55 7.03
CA VAL A 323 -11.26 -3.93 5.77
C VAL A 323 -12.73 -3.57 5.89
N PHE A 324 -13.08 -2.34 5.54
CA PHE A 324 -14.47 -1.89 5.65
C PHE A 324 -14.80 -0.90 4.54
N GLU A 325 -16.08 -0.85 4.19
CA GLU A 325 -16.60 0.02 3.15
C GLU A 325 -17.49 1.10 3.78
N VAL A 326 -17.29 2.33 3.37
CA VAL A 326 -18.08 3.49 3.83
C VAL A 326 -18.77 4.16 2.64
N THR A 327 -20.01 4.58 2.86
CA THR A 327 -20.74 5.45 1.92
C THR A 327 -20.16 6.87 1.90
N GLN A 328 -20.58 7.69 0.96
CA GLN A 328 -20.12 9.08 0.86
C GLN A 328 -20.43 9.91 2.12
N ASP A 329 -21.56 9.61 2.80
CA ASP A 329 -21.98 10.25 4.05
C ASP A 329 -21.35 9.61 5.29
N GLY A 330 -20.46 8.61 5.12
CA GLY A 330 -19.65 8.02 6.19
C GLY A 330 -20.32 6.86 6.95
N TYR A 331 -21.42 6.28 6.43
CA TYR A 331 -22.01 5.07 7.01
C TYR A 331 -21.19 3.84 6.62
N ILE A 332 -20.81 2.99 7.62
CA ILE A 332 -20.11 1.71 7.36
C ILE A 332 -21.14 0.70 6.89
N CYS A 333 -21.10 0.33 5.61
CA CYS A 333 -22.05 -0.61 5.03
C CYS A 333 -21.51 -2.04 4.87
N TRP A 334 -20.19 -2.24 4.98
CA TRP A 334 -19.57 -3.57 5.00
C TRP A 334 -18.32 -3.57 5.87
N GLU A 335 -18.07 -4.68 6.58
CA GLU A 335 -16.88 -4.81 7.42
C GLU A 335 -16.45 -6.27 7.52
N TYR A 336 -15.15 -6.48 7.32
CA TYR A 336 -14.50 -7.77 7.40
C TYR A 336 -13.19 -7.67 8.18
N ILE A 337 -12.94 -8.63 9.07
CA ILE A 337 -11.68 -8.72 9.80
C ILE A 337 -10.95 -9.99 9.38
N ASN A 338 -9.74 -9.83 8.87
CA ASN A 338 -8.89 -10.93 8.45
C ASN A 338 -8.72 -11.97 9.55
N PRO A 339 -9.19 -13.23 9.34
CA PRO A 339 -9.13 -14.28 10.34
C PRO A 339 -7.78 -15.00 10.40
N HIS A 340 -6.85 -14.70 9.49
CA HIS A 340 -5.59 -15.41 9.36
C HIS A 340 -4.52 -14.76 10.24
N PHE A 341 -4.39 -15.26 11.47
CA PHE A 341 -3.36 -14.86 12.42
C PHE A 341 -2.15 -15.77 12.31
N ALA A 342 -0.95 -15.21 12.32
CA ALA A 342 0.30 -15.96 12.40
C ALA A 342 1.43 -15.08 12.96
N PRO A 343 2.49 -15.65 13.57
CA PRO A 343 3.67 -14.91 13.99
C PRO A 343 4.49 -14.44 12.78
N TYR A 344 5.25 -13.37 12.94
CA TYR A 344 6.24 -12.98 11.95
C TYR A 344 7.38 -14.00 11.92
N HIS A 345 7.82 -14.41 10.74
CA HIS A 345 8.83 -15.45 10.57
C HIS A 345 10.25 -14.97 10.82
N ASP A 346 10.56 -13.69 10.62
CA ASP A 346 11.87 -13.16 10.92
C ASP A 346 11.97 -12.74 12.38
N LYS A 347 13.09 -13.14 13.01
CA LYS A 347 13.30 -12.99 14.45
C LYS A 347 13.19 -11.52 14.90
N MET A 348 13.77 -10.59 14.16
CA MET A 348 13.77 -9.19 14.53
C MET A 348 12.36 -8.58 14.48
N THR A 349 11.60 -8.87 13.43
CA THR A 349 10.19 -8.39 13.35
C THR A 349 9.35 -9.02 14.45
N ALA A 350 9.55 -10.31 14.77
CA ALA A 350 8.84 -11.00 15.85
C ALA A 350 9.20 -10.46 17.25
N GLU A 351 10.43 -9.99 17.47
CA GLU A 351 10.82 -9.32 18.71
C GLU A 351 10.15 -7.95 18.89
N ILE A 352 9.98 -7.20 17.79
CA ILE A 352 9.33 -5.89 17.82
C ILE A 352 7.80 -6.03 17.90
N PHE A 353 7.25 -7.01 17.21
CA PHE A 353 5.81 -7.31 17.17
C PHE A 353 5.58 -8.74 17.67
N PRO A 354 5.64 -8.97 18.98
CA PRO A 354 5.45 -10.29 19.55
C PRO A 354 4.01 -10.77 19.40
N GLY A 355 3.87 -12.10 19.31
CA GLY A 355 2.57 -12.75 19.14
C GLY A 355 2.16 -12.91 17.69
N GLU A 356 0.87 -13.16 17.48
CA GLU A 356 0.29 -13.37 16.16
C GLU A 356 -0.29 -12.07 15.59
N SER A 357 -0.10 -11.88 14.30
CA SER A 357 -0.59 -10.71 13.56
C SER A 357 -1.49 -11.15 12.40
N ASN A 358 -2.61 -10.47 12.24
CA ASN A 358 -3.46 -10.54 11.07
C ASN A 358 -3.35 -9.30 10.16
N ALA A 359 -2.28 -8.54 10.32
CA ALA A 359 -2.07 -7.29 9.60
C ALA A 359 -2.04 -7.50 8.08
N LEU A 360 -2.58 -6.51 7.39
CA LEU A 360 -2.56 -6.36 5.93
C LEU A 360 -1.66 -5.19 5.56
N PHE A 361 -1.33 -5.04 4.28
CA PHE A 361 -0.77 -3.78 3.80
C PHE A 361 -1.83 -2.96 3.08
N ARG A 362 -2.55 -3.59 2.14
CA ARG A 362 -3.69 -3.04 1.40
C ARG A 362 -4.70 -4.13 1.12
N ALA A 363 -5.93 -3.72 0.82
CA ALA A 363 -6.97 -4.56 0.25
C ALA A 363 -7.59 -3.85 -0.95
N TYR A 364 -8.12 -4.63 -1.90
CA TYR A 364 -8.75 -4.12 -3.12
C TYR A 364 -10.08 -4.82 -3.36
N ARG A 365 -11.08 -4.06 -3.80
CA ARG A 365 -12.37 -4.57 -4.23
C ARG A 365 -12.46 -4.51 -5.75
N TYR A 366 -12.96 -5.58 -6.34
CA TYR A 366 -13.13 -5.75 -7.78
C TYR A 366 -14.59 -6.08 -8.10
N ASP A 367 -15.10 -5.52 -9.19
CA ASP A 367 -16.31 -6.03 -9.82
C ASP A 367 -16.03 -7.40 -10.45
N LEU A 368 -17.08 -8.20 -10.68
CA LEU A 368 -16.94 -9.48 -11.35
C LEU A 368 -16.38 -9.33 -12.77
N GLU A 369 -16.72 -8.23 -13.46
CA GLU A 369 -16.24 -7.92 -14.80
C GLU A 369 -14.71 -7.70 -14.84
N GLU A 370 -14.12 -7.31 -13.72
CA GLU A 370 -12.67 -7.14 -13.57
C GLU A 370 -11.93 -8.46 -13.30
N ILE A 371 -12.65 -9.59 -13.14
CA ILE A 371 -12.07 -10.92 -12.87
C ILE A 371 -12.56 -11.93 -13.94
N PRO A 372 -12.01 -11.87 -15.17
CA PRO A 372 -12.54 -12.61 -16.32
C PRO A 372 -12.68 -14.13 -16.11
N TRP A 373 -11.68 -14.74 -15.44
CA TRP A 373 -11.69 -16.19 -15.18
C TRP A 373 -12.75 -16.59 -14.13
N LEU A 374 -13.03 -15.74 -13.14
CA LEU A 374 -14.06 -16.01 -12.14
C LEU A 374 -15.44 -15.90 -12.77
N LYS A 375 -15.65 -14.86 -13.60
CA LYS A 375 -16.89 -14.70 -14.38
C LYS A 375 -17.19 -15.93 -15.21
N GLN A 376 -16.22 -16.41 -16.00
CA GLN A 376 -16.35 -17.62 -16.81
C GLN A 376 -16.66 -18.86 -15.97
N LYS A 377 -16.00 -19.00 -14.81
CA LYS A 377 -16.25 -20.13 -13.88
C LYS A 377 -17.68 -20.11 -13.32
N LEU A 378 -18.19 -18.95 -12.93
CA LEU A 378 -19.55 -18.80 -12.41
C LEU A 378 -20.62 -19.01 -13.50
N GLU A 379 -20.39 -18.52 -14.71
CA GLU A 379 -21.23 -18.76 -15.87
C GLU A 379 -21.33 -20.27 -16.19
N ALA A 380 -20.18 -20.97 -16.22
CA ALA A 380 -20.12 -22.40 -16.48
C ALA A 380 -20.79 -23.26 -15.40
N SER A 381 -20.82 -22.79 -14.16
CA SER A 381 -21.48 -23.50 -13.03
C SER A 381 -22.99 -23.26 -12.94
N GLY A 382 -23.55 -22.39 -13.78
CA GLY A 382 -24.98 -22.03 -13.73
C GLY A 382 -25.38 -21.19 -12.51
N THR A 383 -24.39 -20.71 -11.75
CA THR A 383 -24.61 -19.88 -10.54
C THR A 383 -24.87 -18.39 -10.91
N PHE A 384 -24.73 -18.06 -12.18
CA PHE A 384 -25.01 -16.73 -12.71
C PHE A 384 -26.53 -16.58 -12.92
N GLY A 385 -27.21 -15.90 -12.02
CA GLY A 385 -28.65 -15.58 -12.12
C GLY A 385 -29.47 -15.72 -10.86
N LEU A 386 -28.88 -16.11 -9.72
CA LEU A 386 -29.60 -16.26 -8.45
C LEU A 386 -29.34 -15.12 -7.42
N ALA A 387 -28.58 -14.09 -7.79
CA ALA A 387 -28.30 -12.92 -6.96
C ALA A 387 -28.73 -11.64 -7.71
N THR A 388 -30.03 -11.40 -7.82
CA THR A 388 -30.63 -10.10 -8.13
C THR A 388 -31.35 -9.59 -6.91
#